data_89aa41e4d63928ad2de9a44c2eb61358
#
_entry.id   89aa41e4d63928ad2de9a44c2eb61358
#
_cell.length_a   1.000
_cell.length_b   1.000
_cell.length_c   1.000
_cell.angle_alpha   90.00
_cell.angle_beta   90.00
_cell.angle_gamma   90.00
#
_symmetry.space_group_name_H-M   'P 1'
#
loop_
_entity.id
_entity.type
_entity.pdbx_description
1 polymer ?
#
loop_
_entity_poly.entity_id
_entity_poly.type
_entity_poly.pdbx_seq_one_letter_code
_entity_poly.pdbx_strand_id
1 'polypeptide(L)'
;DDFKIIYGMEAYLVDDLKGLVENPMGQTFADSFVVFDLETTGFSAAKNKIIEIGAAKVVNGSITERFSTFVNPKVPIPYEIEQLTHITDDMVLDAPMIHEILPQFMEFCQNAVMVAHNADFDMSFIRHNCDLLGLECEKTVLDTVALARVLLPSLNRFKLNTIAKALNISLENHHRAVDDAACTAEIFIKFVEMLRERGIETMENLEQMESYTEESIRKLPSYHAIMLAQNDIGRVNLYRLVSDSHIKYYNRRPKIPKSEFMKYREGILLGSACEAGELYRTLLRGSTQEEVARIVQFYDYLEIQPLGNNAFMLRSDKEPIESEEDLKDINRQIVELGEQFNKL
;
A
#
# COMPACT_ATOMS: atom_id res chain seq x y z
N ASP A 1 -15.62 36.56 -29.00
CA ASP A 1 -15.04 35.97 -27.75
C ASP A 1 -15.03 34.47 -27.97
N ASP A 2 -13.86 33.88 -28.10
CA ASP A 2 -13.72 32.43 -28.32
C ASP A 2 -13.93 31.71 -26.99
N PHE A 3 -15.11 31.15 -26.81
CA PHE A 3 -15.42 30.32 -25.65
C PHE A 3 -14.73 28.94 -25.84
N LYS A 4 -13.77 28.63 -24.97
CA LYS A 4 -13.04 27.35 -25.00
C LYS A 4 -13.78 26.30 -24.18
N ILE A 5 -14.13 25.18 -24.81
CA ILE A 5 -14.66 23.99 -24.15
C ILE A 5 -13.51 22.99 -23.96
N ILE A 6 -13.33 22.52 -22.74
CA ILE A 6 -12.38 21.47 -22.39
C ILE A 6 -13.17 20.20 -22.08
N TYR A 7 -12.92 19.14 -22.85
CA TYR A 7 -13.48 17.82 -22.57
C TYR A 7 -12.65 17.12 -21.50
N GLY A 8 -13.31 16.53 -20.54
CA GLY A 8 -12.66 15.80 -19.46
C GLY A 8 -13.56 14.74 -18.85
N MET A 9 -12.96 13.91 -18.00
CA MET A 9 -13.69 12.91 -17.23
C MET A 9 -13.02 12.72 -15.87
N GLU A 10 -13.82 12.34 -14.88
CA GLU A 10 -13.33 11.71 -13.67
C GLU A 10 -13.20 10.20 -13.93
N ALA A 11 -12.01 9.66 -13.71
CA ALA A 11 -11.64 8.29 -13.99
C ALA A 11 -11.38 7.51 -12.70
N TYR A 12 -11.48 6.19 -12.79
CA TYR A 12 -11.07 5.25 -11.75
C TYR A 12 -9.74 4.61 -12.17
N LEU A 13 -8.65 5.28 -11.80
CA LEU A 13 -7.29 4.86 -12.14
C LEU A 13 -6.83 3.70 -11.26
N VAL A 14 -6.14 2.73 -11.85
CA VAL A 14 -5.61 1.55 -11.16
C VAL A 14 -4.11 1.50 -11.35
N ASP A 15 -3.34 1.35 -10.26
CA ASP A 15 -1.90 1.18 -10.34
C ASP A 15 -1.54 -0.29 -10.62
N ASP A 16 -1.39 -0.61 -11.88
CA ASP A 16 -0.90 -1.88 -12.40
C ASP A 16 0.58 -1.84 -12.81
N LEU A 17 1.25 -0.71 -12.56
CA LEU A 17 2.69 -0.53 -12.77
C LEU A 17 3.50 -0.91 -11.53
N LYS A 18 2.85 -1.04 -10.37
CA LYS A 18 3.51 -1.49 -9.15
C LYS A 18 3.93 -2.95 -9.31
N GLY A 19 5.23 -3.21 -9.23
CA GLY A 19 5.79 -4.55 -9.28
C GLY A 19 5.34 -5.44 -8.11
N LEU A 20 5.52 -6.74 -8.26
CA LEU A 20 5.29 -7.72 -7.18
C LEU A 20 6.40 -7.69 -6.13
N VAL A 21 7.55 -7.14 -6.49
CA VAL A 21 8.74 -6.96 -5.66
C VAL A 21 9.11 -5.50 -5.63
N GLU A 22 9.40 -4.99 -4.46
CA GLU A 22 10.01 -3.68 -4.29
C GLU A 22 11.50 -3.87 -4.02
N ASN A 23 12.37 -3.12 -4.73
CA ASN A 23 13.82 -3.10 -4.57
C ASN A 23 14.48 -4.50 -4.58
N PRO A 24 14.37 -5.30 -5.67
CA PRO A 24 15.05 -6.58 -5.79
C PRO A 24 16.58 -6.38 -5.81
N MET A 25 17.32 -7.23 -5.09
CA MET A 25 18.78 -7.15 -4.92
C MET A 25 19.45 -8.52 -5.12
N GLY A 26 18.97 -9.32 -6.08
CA GLY A 26 19.56 -10.62 -6.42
C GLY A 26 19.12 -11.80 -5.56
N GLN A 27 18.11 -11.62 -4.69
CA GLN A 27 17.66 -12.72 -3.83
C GLN A 27 16.86 -13.78 -4.59
N THR A 28 16.92 -14.99 -4.04
CA THR A 28 16.22 -16.18 -4.51
C THR A 28 15.22 -16.67 -3.45
N PHE A 29 14.31 -17.57 -3.79
CA PHE A 29 13.43 -18.19 -2.80
C PHE A 29 14.14 -19.20 -1.87
N ALA A 30 15.45 -19.41 -2.01
CA ALA A 30 16.28 -20.15 -1.05
C ALA A 30 16.84 -19.27 0.07
N ASP A 31 16.80 -17.95 -0.11
CA ASP A 31 17.27 -16.98 0.88
C ASP A 31 16.32 -16.85 2.08
N SER A 32 16.70 -16.03 3.02
CA SER A 32 15.91 -15.76 4.22
C SER A 32 14.82 -14.73 3.96
N PHE A 33 13.64 -14.97 4.49
CA PHE A 33 12.50 -14.05 4.48
C PHE A 33 12.06 -13.78 5.92
N VAL A 34 11.73 -12.54 6.22
CA VAL A 34 11.06 -12.17 7.47
C VAL A 34 9.65 -11.73 7.13
N VAL A 35 8.70 -12.57 7.48
CA VAL A 35 7.27 -12.28 7.35
C VAL A 35 6.81 -11.63 8.62
N PHE A 36 6.25 -10.43 8.55
CA PHE A 36 5.93 -9.64 9.74
C PHE A 36 4.58 -8.94 9.61
N ASP A 37 4.06 -8.54 10.75
CA ASP A 37 2.83 -7.81 10.93
C ASP A 37 2.97 -6.85 12.10
N LEU A 38 2.27 -5.72 12.06
CA LEU A 38 2.29 -4.69 13.09
C LEU A 38 0.88 -4.41 13.60
N GLU A 39 0.75 -4.27 14.92
CA GLU A 39 -0.40 -3.59 15.49
C GLU A 39 -0.03 -2.15 15.86
N THR A 40 -0.94 -1.22 15.62
CA THR A 40 -0.67 0.22 15.73
C THR A 40 -1.84 0.95 16.39
N THR A 41 -1.59 2.16 16.91
CA THR A 41 -2.66 3.01 17.47
C THR A 41 -3.55 3.67 16.40
N GLY A 42 -3.35 3.39 15.11
CA GLY A 42 -4.13 3.92 14.01
C GLY A 42 -3.39 3.79 12.67
N PHE A 43 -3.83 4.49 11.64
CA PHE A 43 -3.49 4.19 10.24
C PHE A 43 -2.39 5.07 9.64
N SER A 44 -1.91 6.10 10.32
CA SER A 44 -0.89 7.03 9.81
C SER A 44 0.44 6.84 10.53
N ALA A 45 1.49 6.44 9.83
CA ALA A 45 2.82 6.27 10.41
C ALA A 45 3.37 7.55 11.05
N ALA A 46 3.02 8.74 10.52
CA ALA A 46 3.46 10.01 11.07
C ALA A 46 2.76 10.40 12.38
N LYS A 47 1.48 9.97 12.58
CA LYS A 47 0.66 10.36 13.73
C LYS A 47 0.52 9.26 14.77
N ASN A 48 0.50 8.02 14.34
CA ASN A 48 0.21 6.86 15.19
C ASN A 48 1.49 6.10 15.57
N LYS A 49 1.35 5.20 16.51
CA LYS A 49 2.48 4.47 17.10
C LYS A 49 2.32 2.97 16.94
N ILE A 50 3.42 2.24 16.82
CA ILE A 50 3.45 0.79 16.88
C ILE A 50 3.20 0.35 18.32
N ILE A 51 2.37 -0.66 18.54
CA ILE A 51 2.05 -1.26 19.84
C ILE A 51 2.41 -2.74 19.93
N GLU A 52 2.53 -3.45 18.81
CA GLU A 52 3.05 -4.82 18.74
C GLU A 52 3.81 -5.03 17.43
N ILE A 53 4.91 -5.80 17.49
CA ILE A 53 5.64 -6.32 16.32
C ILE A 53 5.63 -7.83 16.43
N GLY A 54 5.09 -8.50 15.40
CA GLY A 54 5.13 -9.95 15.25
C GLY A 54 5.87 -10.31 13.96
N ALA A 55 6.76 -11.29 14.02
CA ALA A 55 7.45 -11.77 12.83
C ALA A 55 7.82 -13.26 12.89
N ALA A 56 7.93 -13.86 11.71
CA ALA A 56 8.39 -15.22 11.50
C ALA A 56 9.48 -15.23 10.41
N LYS A 57 10.64 -15.79 10.72
CA LYS A 57 11.71 -15.97 9.74
C LYS A 57 11.49 -17.28 9.00
N VAL A 58 11.47 -17.20 7.69
CA VAL A 58 11.30 -18.35 6.78
C VAL A 58 12.60 -18.57 6.02
N VAL A 59 13.13 -19.78 6.10
CA VAL A 59 14.33 -20.21 5.39
C VAL A 59 14.02 -21.57 4.73
N ASN A 60 14.30 -21.69 3.44
CA ASN A 60 14.04 -22.92 2.68
C ASN A 60 12.61 -23.49 2.86
N GLY A 61 11.61 -22.63 2.88
CA GLY A 61 10.20 -23.01 2.99
C GLY A 61 9.77 -23.49 4.39
N SER A 62 10.54 -23.17 5.42
CA SER A 62 10.21 -23.52 6.81
C SER A 62 10.38 -22.32 7.73
N ILE A 63 9.48 -22.17 8.70
CA ILE A 63 9.62 -21.17 9.75
C ILE A 63 10.70 -21.64 10.73
N THR A 64 11.77 -20.84 10.89
CA THR A 64 12.93 -21.18 11.70
C THR A 64 13.01 -20.43 13.01
N GLU A 65 12.58 -19.17 13.00
CA GLU A 65 12.65 -18.25 14.14
C GLU A 65 11.38 -17.39 14.23
N ARG A 66 11.09 -16.86 15.39
CA ARG A 66 9.99 -15.91 15.61
C ARG A 66 10.48 -14.73 16.41
N PHE A 67 9.90 -13.56 16.13
CA PHE A 67 10.07 -12.33 16.87
C PHE A 67 8.69 -11.86 17.33
N SER A 68 8.51 -11.54 18.58
CA SER A 68 7.24 -11.04 19.10
C SER A 68 7.50 -10.13 20.30
N THR A 69 6.99 -8.91 20.24
CA THR A 69 7.13 -7.96 21.35
C THR A 69 6.02 -6.92 21.31
N PHE A 70 5.51 -6.56 22.47
CA PHE A 70 4.77 -5.32 22.65
C PHE A 70 5.73 -4.13 22.62
N VAL A 71 5.18 -2.98 22.23
CA VAL A 71 5.90 -1.71 22.21
C VAL A 71 5.08 -0.68 22.96
N ASN A 72 5.71 0.03 23.90
CA ASN A 72 5.05 1.10 24.63
C ASN A 72 4.93 2.35 23.75
N PRO A 73 3.71 2.75 23.35
CA PRO A 73 3.51 3.88 22.44
C PRO A 73 3.69 5.24 23.12
N LYS A 74 3.69 5.29 24.49
CA LYS A 74 3.67 6.51 25.30
C LYS A 74 2.48 7.43 25.04
N VAL A 75 1.44 6.91 24.44
CA VAL A 75 0.13 7.54 24.23
C VAL A 75 -0.95 6.51 24.54
N PRO A 76 -2.14 6.93 24.96
CA PRO A 76 -3.26 6.01 25.15
C PRO A 76 -3.62 5.27 23.86
N ILE A 77 -3.96 3.99 23.96
CA ILE A 77 -4.48 3.21 22.84
C ILE A 77 -5.95 3.60 22.62
N PRO A 78 -6.35 4.05 21.41
CA PRO A 78 -7.74 4.36 21.11
C PRO A 78 -8.66 3.16 21.36
N TYR A 79 -9.85 3.42 21.88
CA TYR A 79 -10.83 2.38 22.23
C TYR A 79 -11.14 1.43 21.06
N GLU A 80 -11.27 1.98 19.84
CA GLU A 80 -11.53 1.21 18.62
C GLU A 80 -10.39 0.23 18.29
N ILE A 81 -9.16 0.64 18.57
CA ILE A 81 -7.96 -0.20 18.38
C ILE A 81 -7.91 -1.29 19.45
N GLU A 82 -8.21 -0.95 20.71
CA GLU A 82 -8.30 -1.95 21.78
C GLU A 82 -9.36 -3.01 21.48
N GLN A 83 -10.54 -2.60 20.98
CA GLN A 83 -11.59 -3.53 20.58
C GLN A 83 -11.20 -4.42 19.39
N LEU A 84 -10.36 -3.91 18.49
CA LEU A 84 -9.90 -4.63 17.30
C LEU A 84 -8.77 -5.62 17.64
N THR A 85 -7.74 -5.14 18.35
CA THR A 85 -6.49 -5.88 18.61
C THR A 85 -6.48 -6.63 19.93
N HIS A 86 -7.40 -6.27 20.85
CA HIS A 86 -7.43 -6.70 22.24
C HIS A 86 -6.16 -6.35 23.03
N ILE A 87 -5.37 -5.38 22.53
CA ILE A 87 -4.20 -4.85 23.23
C ILE A 87 -4.63 -3.64 24.04
N THR A 88 -4.44 -3.71 25.36
CA THR A 88 -4.81 -2.65 26.31
C THR A 88 -3.60 -1.84 26.73
N ASP A 89 -3.83 -0.62 27.27
CA ASP A 89 -2.77 0.22 27.82
C ASP A 89 -1.93 -0.52 28.87
N ASP A 90 -2.56 -1.32 29.73
CA ASP A 90 -1.86 -2.10 30.77
C ASP A 90 -0.88 -3.14 30.17
N MET A 91 -1.20 -3.72 29.02
CA MET A 91 -0.34 -4.71 28.37
C MET A 91 0.95 -4.10 27.79
N VAL A 92 0.92 -2.83 27.42
CA VAL A 92 2.05 -2.13 26.80
C VAL A 92 2.78 -1.19 27.77
N LEU A 93 2.25 -0.99 28.99
CA LEU A 93 2.77 -0.01 29.93
C LEU A 93 4.25 -0.23 30.27
N ASP A 94 4.62 -1.49 30.56
CA ASP A 94 5.99 -1.89 30.90
C ASP A 94 6.79 -2.42 29.71
N ALA A 95 6.23 -2.36 28.49
CA ALA A 95 6.91 -2.79 27.28
C ALA A 95 8.03 -1.78 26.91
N PRO A 96 9.08 -2.24 26.22
CA PRO A 96 10.13 -1.35 25.74
C PRO A 96 9.59 -0.38 24.67
N MET A 97 10.27 0.74 24.50
CA MET A 97 9.91 1.75 23.49
C MET A 97 10.44 1.38 22.11
N ILE A 98 9.85 2.00 21.06
CA ILE A 98 10.23 1.71 19.67
C ILE A 98 11.72 1.90 19.38
N HIS A 99 12.38 2.89 20.00
CA HIS A 99 13.80 3.14 19.78
C HIS A 99 14.70 2.05 20.39
N GLU A 100 14.19 1.23 21.30
CA GLU A 100 14.90 0.07 21.87
C GLU A 100 14.66 -1.19 21.03
N ILE A 101 13.45 -1.33 20.49
CA ILE A 101 13.00 -2.54 19.78
C ILE A 101 13.32 -2.50 18.29
N LEU A 102 13.17 -1.35 17.63
CA LEU A 102 13.37 -1.28 16.20
C LEU A 102 14.78 -1.70 15.75
N PRO A 103 15.87 -1.31 16.45
CA PRO A 103 17.21 -1.82 16.12
C PRO A 103 17.31 -3.35 16.19
N GLN A 104 16.69 -3.97 17.20
CA GLN A 104 16.67 -5.44 17.36
C GLN A 104 15.85 -6.11 16.26
N PHE A 105 14.71 -5.51 15.87
CA PHE A 105 13.90 -5.99 14.76
C PHE A 105 14.63 -5.87 13.43
N MET A 106 15.33 -4.76 13.18
CA MET A 106 16.13 -4.56 11.97
C MET A 106 17.34 -5.52 11.91
N GLU A 107 17.93 -5.88 13.05
CA GLU A 107 18.94 -6.93 13.16
C GLU A 107 18.33 -8.31 12.83
N PHE A 108 17.13 -8.62 13.36
CA PHE A 108 16.38 -9.84 12.99
C PHE A 108 16.09 -9.93 11.50
N CYS A 109 15.84 -8.78 10.84
CA CYS A 109 15.62 -8.65 9.40
C CYS A 109 16.91 -8.59 8.58
N GLN A 110 18.10 -8.72 9.19
CA GLN A 110 19.36 -8.62 8.47
C GLN A 110 19.47 -9.73 7.41
N ASN A 111 19.91 -9.34 6.19
CA ASN A 111 20.04 -10.24 5.04
C ASN A 111 18.75 -11.01 4.67
N ALA A 112 17.59 -10.50 5.03
CA ALA A 112 16.31 -11.09 4.69
C ALA A 112 15.46 -10.17 3.81
N VAL A 113 14.66 -10.78 2.93
CA VAL A 113 13.56 -10.10 2.25
C VAL A 113 12.41 -9.90 3.25
N MET A 114 11.85 -8.71 3.31
CA MET A 114 10.72 -8.42 4.17
C MET A 114 9.40 -8.75 3.45
N VAL A 115 8.49 -9.40 4.15
CA VAL A 115 7.21 -9.84 3.61
C VAL A 115 6.09 -9.45 4.56
N ALA A 116 5.04 -8.82 4.06
CA ALA A 116 3.87 -8.51 4.88
C ALA A 116 2.56 -8.65 4.08
N HIS A 117 1.43 -8.65 4.77
CA HIS A 117 0.09 -8.68 4.18
C HIS A 117 -0.46 -7.28 4.04
N ASN A 118 -0.45 -6.70 2.83
CA ASN A 118 -0.63 -5.28 2.54
C ASN A 118 0.59 -4.46 3.02
N ALA A 119 1.76 -4.86 2.55
CA ALA A 119 3.08 -4.43 3.02
C ALA A 119 3.30 -2.91 3.06
N ASP A 120 2.62 -2.13 2.23
CA ASP A 120 2.72 -0.66 2.25
C ASP A 120 2.37 -0.07 3.62
N PHE A 121 1.38 -0.67 4.30
CA PHE A 121 0.97 -0.22 5.63
C PHE A 121 2.10 -0.43 6.64
N ASP A 122 2.54 -1.67 6.82
CA ASP A 122 3.54 -2.04 7.82
C ASP A 122 4.89 -1.38 7.53
N MET A 123 5.31 -1.40 6.26
CA MET A 123 6.56 -0.76 5.85
C MET A 123 6.54 0.75 6.05
N SER A 124 5.39 1.42 5.94
CA SER A 124 5.30 2.86 6.22
C SER A 124 5.69 3.18 7.67
N PHE A 125 5.24 2.38 8.63
CA PHE A 125 5.60 2.53 10.05
C PHE A 125 7.06 2.19 10.32
N ILE A 126 7.57 1.10 9.72
CA ILE A 126 8.99 0.71 9.88
C ILE A 126 9.90 1.80 9.32
N ARG A 127 9.68 2.25 8.08
CA ARG A 127 10.49 3.29 7.43
C ARG A 127 10.44 4.61 8.18
N HIS A 128 9.25 5.07 8.57
CA HIS A 128 9.09 6.30 9.34
C HIS A 128 9.89 6.27 10.66
N ASN A 129 9.83 5.17 11.40
CA ASN A 129 10.57 5.05 12.65
C ASN A 129 12.08 4.85 12.41
N CYS A 130 12.49 4.17 11.34
CA CYS A 130 13.89 4.09 10.93
C CYS A 130 14.46 5.49 10.62
N ASP A 131 13.73 6.30 9.85
CA ASP A 131 14.13 7.68 9.54
C ASP A 131 14.30 8.52 10.80
N LEU A 132 13.35 8.44 11.74
CA LEU A 132 13.44 9.15 13.02
C LEU A 132 14.66 8.74 13.88
N LEU A 133 15.08 7.48 13.77
CA LEU A 133 16.19 6.93 14.55
C LEU A 133 17.51 6.91 13.77
N GLY A 134 17.53 7.36 12.52
CA GLY A 134 18.72 7.33 11.66
C GLY A 134 19.17 5.91 11.32
N LEU A 135 18.26 4.94 11.25
CA LEU A 135 18.54 3.56 10.88
C LEU A 135 18.37 3.35 9.37
N GLU A 136 19.26 2.58 8.78
CA GLU A 136 19.12 2.15 7.38
C GLU A 136 17.97 1.16 7.23
N CYS A 137 17.07 1.43 6.28
CA CYS A 137 15.89 0.59 6.02
C CYS A 137 15.69 0.28 4.52
N GLU A 138 16.79 0.23 3.77
CA GLU A 138 16.74 -0.21 2.38
C GLU A 138 16.60 -1.74 2.32
N LYS A 139 15.42 -2.22 1.98
CA LYS A 139 15.06 -3.65 1.98
C LYS A 139 14.31 -4.03 0.71
N THR A 140 14.50 -5.26 0.28
CA THR A 140 13.58 -5.89 -0.68
C THR A 140 12.29 -6.26 0.04
N VAL A 141 11.14 -5.90 -0.53
CA VAL A 141 9.82 -6.11 0.09
C VAL A 141 8.90 -6.86 -0.86
N LEU A 142 8.14 -7.81 -0.31
CA LEU A 142 7.07 -8.54 -0.98
C LEU A 142 5.73 -8.29 -0.27
N ASP A 143 4.68 -8.09 -1.06
CA ASP A 143 3.30 -7.99 -0.56
C ASP A 143 2.51 -9.25 -0.90
N THR A 144 2.07 -9.98 0.13
CA THR A 144 1.27 -11.20 -0.06
C THR A 144 -0.11 -10.92 -0.65
N VAL A 145 -0.67 -9.71 -0.51
CA VAL A 145 -1.91 -9.30 -1.20
C VAL A 145 -1.68 -9.19 -2.70
N ALA A 146 -0.57 -8.58 -3.12
CA ALA A 146 -0.20 -8.46 -4.52
C ALA A 146 0.03 -9.85 -5.14
N LEU A 147 0.79 -10.71 -4.47
CA LEU A 147 1.02 -12.10 -4.87
C LEU A 147 -0.29 -12.88 -4.97
N ALA A 148 -1.19 -12.75 -3.98
CA ALA A 148 -2.49 -13.44 -3.98
C ALA A 148 -3.36 -13.06 -5.17
N ARG A 149 -3.35 -11.80 -5.60
CA ARG A 149 -4.10 -11.36 -6.78
C ARG A 149 -3.66 -12.05 -8.06
N VAL A 150 -2.38 -12.38 -8.17
CA VAL A 150 -1.81 -13.05 -9.33
C VAL A 150 -1.91 -14.58 -9.22
N LEU A 151 -1.70 -15.13 -8.02
CA LEU A 151 -1.66 -16.57 -7.80
C LEU A 151 -3.04 -17.19 -7.59
N LEU A 152 -3.99 -16.43 -7.03
CA LEU A 152 -5.35 -16.84 -6.70
C LEU A 152 -6.39 -15.95 -7.41
N PRO A 153 -6.40 -15.86 -8.75
CA PRO A 153 -7.25 -14.91 -9.48
C PRO A 153 -8.75 -15.17 -9.31
N SER A 154 -9.15 -16.37 -8.90
CA SER A 154 -10.54 -16.71 -8.61
C SER A 154 -11.12 -16.04 -7.37
N LEU A 155 -10.26 -15.56 -6.45
CA LEU A 155 -10.72 -14.87 -5.25
C LEU A 155 -11.24 -13.47 -5.55
N ASN A 156 -12.32 -13.08 -4.86
CA ASN A 156 -12.91 -11.73 -4.96
C ASN A 156 -12.48 -10.82 -3.81
N ARG A 157 -11.88 -11.37 -2.76
CA ARG A 157 -11.39 -10.65 -1.57
C ARG A 157 -10.05 -11.23 -1.16
N PHE A 158 -9.13 -10.36 -0.74
CA PHE A 158 -7.75 -10.71 -0.41
C PHE A 158 -7.41 -10.37 1.05
N LYS A 159 -8.39 -10.48 1.95
CA LYS A 159 -8.15 -10.42 3.39
C LYS A 159 -7.39 -11.67 3.83
N LEU A 160 -6.56 -11.55 4.86
CA LEU A 160 -5.73 -12.63 5.39
C LEU A 160 -6.55 -13.92 5.64
N ASN A 161 -7.67 -13.81 6.35
CA ASN A 161 -8.56 -14.94 6.62
C ASN A 161 -9.17 -15.59 5.37
N THR A 162 -9.41 -14.80 4.31
CA THR A 162 -9.95 -15.31 3.04
C THR A 162 -8.91 -16.14 2.30
N ILE A 163 -7.66 -15.64 2.26
CA ILE A 163 -6.54 -16.35 1.60
C ILE A 163 -6.18 -17.59 2.41
N ALA A 164 -6.05 -17.49 3.73
CA ALA A 164 -5.78 -18.62 4.62
C ALA A 164 -6.80 -19.75 4.39
N LYS A 165 -8.09 -19.42 4.39
CA LYS A 165 -9.17 -20.40 4.10
C LYS A 165 -9.03 -21.04 2.72
N ALA A 166 -8.71 -20.25 1.68
CA ALA A 166 -8.54 -20.76 0.32
C ALA A 166 -7.35 -21.72 0.18
N LEU A 167 -6.32 -21.54 1.02
CA LEU A 167 -5.12 -22.39 1.05
C LEU A 167 -5.16 -23.47 2.13
N ASN A 168 -6.29 -23.63 2.85
CA ASN A 168 -6.48 -24.55 3.99
C ASN A 168 -5.47 -24.32 5.12
N ILE A 169 -5.15 -23.07 5.41
CA ILE A 169 -4.27 -22.64 6.50
C ILE A 169 -5.14 -22.22 7.69
N SER A 170 -4.79 -22.67 8.90
CA SER A 170 -5.46 -22.27 10.13
C SER A 170 -5.04 -20.86 10.53
N LEU A 171 -5.99 -20.05 10.97
CA LEU A 171 -5.76 -18.73 11.55
C LEU A 171 -6.42 -18.70 12.93
N GLU A 172 -5.61 -18.79 13.96
CA GLU A 172 -6.02 -18.69 15.37
C GLU A 172 -5.65 -17.29 15.88
N ASN A 173 -6.44 -16.73 16.77
CA ASN A 173 -6.21 -15.41 17.42
C ASN A 173 -5.93 -14.25 16.43
N HIS A 174 -6.76 -14.11 15.41
CA HIS A 174 -6.66 -13.00 14.46
C HIS A 174 -6.62 -11.63 15.19
N HIS A 175 -5.82 -10.69 14.68
CA HIS A 175 -5.48 -9.39 15.29
C HIS A 175 -4.49 -9.48 16.46
N ARG A 176 -3.57 -10.43 16.39
CA ARG A 176 -2.34 -10.46 17.15
C ARG A 176 -1.18 -10.56 16.15
N ALA A 177 -0.27 -9.60 16.18
CA ALA A 177 0.78 -9.47 15.18
C ALA A 177 1.59 -10.76 14.97
N VAL A 178 1.89 -11.50 16.03
CA VAL A 178 2.65 -12.75 15.92
C VAL A 178 1.86 -13.88 15.23
N ASP A 179 0.55 -13.96 15.45
CA ASP A 179 -0.31 -14.99 14.88
C ASP A 179 -0.63 -14.66 13.41
N ASP A 180 -0.88 -13.38 13.11
CA ASP A 180 -1.09 -12.89 11.74
C ASP A 180 0.19 -13.01 10.90
N ALA A 181 1.37 -12.71 11.47
CA ALA A 181 2.66 -12.94 10.83
C ALA A 181 2.93 -14.44 10.56
N ALA A 182 2.58 -15.32 11.52
CA ALA A 182 2.75 -16.77 11.34
C ALA A 182 1.82 -17.31 10.23
N CYS A 183 0.56 -16.90 10.22
CA CYS A 183 -0.39 -17.25 9.15
C CYS A 183 0.08 -16.72 7.79
N THR A 184 0.55 -15.46 7.75
CA THR A 184 1.10 -14.86 6.54
C THR A 184 2.35 -15.60 6.05
N ALA A 185 3.19 -16.11 6.97
CA ALA A 185 4.36 -16.92 6.63
C ALA A 185 3.96 -18.26 5.98
N GLU A 186 2.94 -18.94 6.50
CA GLU A 186 2.42 -20.17 5.89
C GLU A 186 1.82 -19.90 4.51
N ILE A 187 1.08 -18.81 4.34
CA ILE A 187 0.57 -18.35 3.04
C ILE A 187 1.73 -18.08 2.08
N PHE A 188 2.75 -17.36 2.54
CA PHE A 188 3.92 -17.04 1.73
C PHE A 188 4.67 -18.30 1.27
N ILE A 189 4.86 -19.29 2.14
CA ILE A 189 5.47 -20.58 1.80
C ILE A 189 4.67 -21.26 0.67
N LYS A 190 3.34 -21.27 0.74
CA LYS A 190 2.48 -21.80 -0.33
C LYS A 190 2.63 -21.00 -1.63
N PHE A 191 2.74 -19.69 -1.55
CA PHE A 191 2.98 -18.88 -2.73
C PHE A 191 4.34 -19.17 -3.38
N VAL A 192 5.39 -19.38 -2.58
CA VAL A 192 6.71 -19.78 -3.10
C VAL A 192 6.63 -21.13 -3.82
N GLU A 193 5.90 -22.13 -3.28
CA GLU A 193 5.64 -23.40 -3.96
C GLU A 193 4.99 -23.17 -5.34
N MET A 194 3.91 -22.37 -5.39
CA MET A 194 3.18 -22.05 -6.63
C MET A 194 4.03 -21.26 -7.64
N LEU A 195 4.91 -20.38 -7.18
CA LEU A 195 5.83 -19.62 -8.03
C LEU A 195 6.90 -20.54 -8.63
N ARG A 196 7.47 -21.43 -7.83
CA ARG A 196 8.45 -22.45 -8.32
C ARG A 196 7.84 -23.37 -9.35
N GLU A 197 6.59 -23.80 -9.19
CA GLU A 197 5.86 -24.58 -10.19
C GLU A 197 5.71 -23.83 -11.53
N ARG A 198 5.75 -22.50 -11.52
CA ARG A 198 5.74 -21.65 -12.72
C ARG A 198 7.16 -21.31 -13.23
N GLY A 199 8.21 -21.87 -12.64
CA GLY A 199 9.59 -21.60 -13.01
C GLY A 199 10.14 -20.27 -12.51
N ILE A 200 9.48 -19.64 -11.53
CA ILE A 200 9.94 -18.39 -10.89
C ILE A 200 10.75 -18.77 -9.66
N GLU A 201 12.05 -18.43 -9.64
CA GLU A 201 12.95 -18.81 -8.56
C GLU A 201 13.69 -17.62 -7.92
N THR A 202 13.70 -16.46 -8.59
CA THR A 202 14.40 -15.26 -8.10
C THR A 202 13.48 -14.07 -8.03
N MET A 203 13.88 -13.04 -7.27
CA MET A 203 13.15 -11.77 -7.18
C MET A 203 13.09 -11.07 -8.53
N GLU A 204 14.14 -11.14 -9.33
CA GLU A 204 14.18 -10.57 -10.68
C GLU A 204 13.21 -11.31 -11.63
N ASN A 205 13.11 -12.63 -11.54
CA ASN A 205 12.12 -13.38 -12.32
C ASN A 205 10.70 -13.02 -11.90
N LEU A 206 10.46 -12.79 -10.62
CA LEU A 206 9.17 -12.36 -10.08
C LEU A 206 8.82 -10.94 -10.54
N GLU A 207 9.78 -10.03 -10.59
CA GLU A 207 9.61 -8.67 -11.12
C GLU A 207 9.27 -8.67 -12.61
N GLN A 208 9.89 -9.57 -13.39
CA GLN A 208 9.64 -9.70 -14.83
C GLN A 208 8.36 -10.47 -15.16
N MET A 209 7.77 -11.15 -14.20
CA MET A 209 6.50 -11.85 -14.41
C MET A 209 5.42 -10.82 -14.78
N GLU A 210 4.63 -11.09 -15.84
CA GLU A 210 3.45 -10.28 -16.15
C GLU A 210 2.53 -10.22 -14.93
N SER A 211 2.59 -9.08 -14.24
CA SER A 211 2.05 -8.93 -12.90
C SER A 211 0.52 -9.02 -12.89
N TYR A 212 -0.13 -8.55 -13.98
CA TYR A 212 -1.58 -8.39 -13.96
C TYR A 212 -2.25 -8.80 -15.27
N THR A 213 -3.16 -9.76 -15.19
CA THR A 213 -4.12 -10.07 -16.26
C THR A 213 -5.28 -9.08 -16.21
N GLU A 214 -6.08 -8.97 -17.28
CA GLU A 214 -7.31 -8.17 -17.27
C GLU A 214 -8.22 -8.51 -16.08
N GLU A 215 -8.33 -9.78 -15.72
CA GLU A 215 -9.14 -10.21 -14.58
C GLU A 215 -8.56 -9.73 -13.24
N SER A 216 -7.26 -9.80 -13.04
CA SER A 216 -6.62 -9.32 -11.83
C SER A 216 -6.69 -7.79 -11.71
N ILE A 217 -6.49 -7.05 -12.82
CA ILE A 217 -6.66 -5.59 -12.89
C ILE A 217 -8.07 -5.16 -12.45
N ARG A 218 -9.12 -5.88 -12.88
CA ARG A 218 -10.51 -5.61 -12.45
C ARG A 218 -10.67 -5.65 -10.92
N LYS A 219 -9.82 -6.39 -10.21
CA LYS A 219 -9.87 -6.58 -8.74
C LYS A 219 -8.96 -5.63 -7.97
N LEU A 220 -8.05 -4.91 -8.64
CA LEU A 220 -7.19 -3.92 -8.00
C LEU A 220 -8.00 -2.75 -7.43
N PRO A 221 -7.52 -2.10 -6.35
CA PRO A 221 -8.09 -0.85 -5.86
C PRO A 221 -8.00 0.23 -6.94
N SER A 222 -8.98 1.11 -6.97
CA SER A 222 -9.00 2.23 -7.90
C SER A 222 -9.07 3.55 -7.17
N TYR A 223 -8.41 4.55 -7.72
CA TYR A 223 -8.34 5.90 -7.21
C TYR A 223 -8.97 6.86 -8.20
N HIS A 224 -9.55 7.94 -7.71
CA HIS A 224 -10.05 9.00 -8.58
C HIS A 224 -8.87 9.71 -9.27
N ALA A 225 -9.06 10.04 -10.53
CA ALA A 225 -8.14 10.85 -11.32
C ALA A 225 -8.94 11.72 -12.30
N ILE A 226 -8.46 12.91 -12.59
CA ILE A 226 -9.09 13.79 -13.59
C ILE A 226 -8.28 13.74 -14.86
N MET A 227 -8.95 13.48 -15.99
CA MET A 227 -8.34 13.46 -17.31
C MET A 227 -8.95 14.55 -18.17
N LEU A 228 -8.13 15.49 -18.68
CA LEU A 228 -8.55 16.60 -19.50
C LEU A 228 -7.92 16.53 -20.88
N ALA A 229 -8.73 16.67 -21.95
CA ALA A 229 -8.22 16.71 -23.30
C ALA A 229 -7.64 18.10 -23.62
N GLN A 230 -6.38 18.15 -24.03
CA GLN A 230 -5.70 19.39 -24.46
C GLN A 230 -6.01 19.72 -25.94
N ASN A 231 -6.29 18.69 -26.75
CA ASN A 231 -6.49 18.79 -28.18
C ASN A 231 -7.35 17.62 -28.71
N ASP A 232 -7.57 17.55 -30.01
CA ASP A 232 -8.38 16.50 -30.63
C ASP A 232 -7.80 15.10 -30.49
N ILE A 233 -6.46 14.95 -30.44
CA ILE A 233 -5.81 13.66 -30.17
C ILE A 233 -6.19 13.18 -28.76
N GLY A 234 -6.06 14.05 -27.77
CA GLY A 234 -6.44 13.77 -26.39
C GLY A 234 -7.93 13.43 -26.26
N ARG A 235 -8.81 14.12 -26.99
CA ARG A 235 -10.25 13.82 -27.01
C ARG A 235 -10.53 12.40 -27.55
N VAL A 236 -9.88 11.99 -28.63
CA VAL A 236 -10.00 10.64 -29.18
C VAL A 236 -9.44 9.61 -28.21
N ASN A 237 -8.29 9.90 -27.57
CA ASN A 237 -7.67 9.02 -26.60
C ASN A 237 -8.55 8.85 -25.34
N LEU A 238 -9.23 9.92 -24.87
CA LEU A 238 -10.24 9.79 -23.80
C LEU A 238 -11.35 8.81 -24.17
N TYR A 239 -11.88 8.89 -25.40
CA TYR A 239 -12.92 7.94 -25.86
C TYR A 239 -12.43 6.50 -25.88
N ARG A 240 -11.16 6.26 -26.28
CA ARG A 240 -10.55 4.92 -26.23
C ARG A 240 -10.45 4.40 -24.80
N LEU A 241 -9.92 5.21 -23.89
CA LEU A 241 -9.81 4.87 -22.48
C LEU A 241 -11.18 4.57 -21.85
N VAL A 242 -12.20 5.36 -22.14
CA VAL A 242 -13.58 5.10 -21.70
C VAL A 242 -14.08 3.76 -22.25
N SER A 243 -13.90 3.49 -23.55
CA SER A 243 -14.32 2.25 -24.17
C SER A 243 -13.66 1.04 -23.54
N ASP A 244 -12.33 1.06 -23.41
CA ASP A 244 -11.55 -0.04 -22.83
C ASP A 244 -11.88 -0.27 -21.35
N SER A 245 -12.10 0.81 -20.58
CA SER A 245 -12.49 0.69 -19.18
C SER A 245 -13.82 -0.03 -18.96
N HIS A 246 -14.75 0.11 -19.91
CA HIS A 246 -16.06 -0.57 -19.86
C HIS A 246 -16.00 -1.99 -20.44
N ILE A 247 -15.26 -2.21 -21.51
CA ILE A 247 -15.21 -3.49 -22.22
C ILE A 247 -14.28 -4.47 -21.50
N LYS A 248 -13.07 -4.02 -21.12
CA LYS A 248 -12.02 -4.90 -20.60
C LYS A 248 -11.93 -4.89 -19.07
N TYR A 249 -12.08 -3.72 -18.44
CA TYR A 249 -11.70 -3.52 -17.04
C TYR A 249 -12.87 -3.18 -16.10
N TYR A 250 -14.10 -3.40 -16.52
CA TYR A 250 -15.26 -3.11 -15.69
C TYR A 250 -15.41 -4.14 -14.56
N ASN A 251 -15.46 -3.65 -13.33
CA ASN A 251 -15.89 -4.39 -12.15
C ASN A 251 -16.48 -3.41 -11.15
N ARG A 252 -17.80 -3.33 -11.08
CA ARG A 252 -18.59 -2.31 -10.34
C ARG A 252 -18.34 -0.86 -10.84
N ARG A 253 -17.15 -0.56 -11.35
CA ARG A 253 -16.70 0.71 -11.90
C ARG A 253 -15.88 0.47 -13.14
N PRO A 254 -15.89 1.38 -14.13
CA PRO A 254 -15.00 1.32 -15.29
C PRO A 254 -13.61 1.75 -14.85
N LYS A 255 -12.67 0.82 -14.80
CA LYS A 255 -11.30 1.05 -14.34
C LYS A 255 -10.36 1.34 -15.50
N ILE A 256 -9.39 2.22 -15.29
CA ILE A 256 -8.33 2.53 -16.25
C ILE A 256 -6.99 2.13 -15.61
N PRO A 257 -6.31 1.09 -16.13
CA PRO A 257 -4.96 0.78 -15.71
C PRO A 257 -3.99 1.90 -16.09
N LYS A 258 -3.00 2.21 -15.23
CA LYS A 258 -1.94 3.17 -15.56
C LYS A 258 -1.19 2.76 -16.82
N SER A 259 -0.94 1.47 -17.02
CA SER A 259 -0.32 0.94 -18.25
C SER A 259 -1.12 1.26 -19.51
N GLU A 260 -2.45 1.15 -19.44
CA GLU A 260 -3.33 1.48 -20.57
C GLU A 260 -3.39 3.00 -20.79
N PHE A 261 -3.46 3.78 -19.72
CA PHE A 261 -3.37 5.24 -19.78
C PHE A 261 -2.07 5.69 -20.48
N MET A 262 -0.94 5.09 -20.15
CA MET A 262 0.35 5.43 -20.76
C MET A 262 0.37 5.23 -22.27
N LYS A 263 -0.36 4.25 -22.81
CA LYS A 263 -0.48 4.04 -24.27
C LYS A 263 -1.23 5.17 -24.97
N TYR A 264 -2.18 5.80 -24.28
CA TYR A 264 -3.07 6.84 -24.82
C TYR A 264 -2.87 8.19 -24.14
N ARG A 265 -1.70 8.41 -23.49
CA ARG A 265 -1.43 9.64 -22.73
C ARG A 265 -1.35 10.89 -23.59
N GLU A 266 -1.00 10.77 -24.88
CA GLU A 266 -0.83 11.92 -25.76
C GLU A 266 -2.09 12.79 -25.83
N GLY A 267 -1.90 14.09 -25.58
CA GLY A 267 -2.96 15.09 -25.61
C GLY A 267 -3.89 15.07 -24.40
N ILE A 268 -3.55 14.35 -23.33
CA ILE A 268 -4.30 14.29 -22.07
C ILE A 268 -3.47 14.89 -20.93
N LEU A 269 -4.08 15.76 -20.14
CA LEU A 269 -3.58 16.17 -18.82
C LEU A 269 -4.22 15.30 -17.76
N LEU A 270 -3.39 14.78 -16.86
CA LEU A 270 -3.82 13.93 -15.73
C LEU A 270 -3.68 14.69 -14.42
N GLY A 271 -4.77 14.83 -13.68
CA GLY A 271 -4.84 15.46 -12.36
C GLY A 271 -5.02 14.47 -11.22
N SER A 272 -4.50 14.83 -10.04
CA SER A 272 -4.51 13.97 -8.83
C SER A 272 -5.87 13.82 -8.15
N ALA A 273 -6.89 14.55 -8.63
CA ALA A 273 -8.27 14.54 -8.17
C ALA A 273 -8.46 14.89 -6.68
N CYS A 274 -9.46 14.25 -6.04
CA CYS A 274 -9.98 14.59 -4.72
C CYS A 274 -9.38 13.70 -3.61
N GLU A 275 -10.04 13.66 -2.44
CA GLU A 275 -9.68 12.82 -1.30
C GLU A 275 -9.71 11.30 -1.58
N ALA A 276 -10.39 10.89 -2.66
CA ALA A 276 -10.38 9.51 -3.14
C ALA A 276 -9.27 9.26 -4.19
N GLY A 277 -8.46 10.27 -4.50
CA GLY A 277 -7.29 10.18 -5.38
C GLY A 277 -6.11 9.47 -4.71
N GLU A 278 -5.22 8.92 -5.54
CA GLU A 278 -4.06 8.15 -5.08
C GLU A 278 -3.13 9.01 -4.19
N LEU A 279 -2.79 10.22 -4.63
CA LEU A 279 -1.91 11.11 -3.88
C LEU A 279 -2.48 11.45 -2.50
N TYR A 280 -3.74 11.86 -2.43
CA TYR A 280 -4.37 12.22 -1.17
C TYR A 280 -4.38 11.03 -0.20
N ARG A 281 -4.74 9.83 -0.67
CA ARG A 281 -4.76 8.60 0.13
C ARG A 281 -3.38 8.19 0.60
N THR A 282 -2.35 8.42 -0.20
CA THR A 282 -0.96 8.13 0.15
C THR A 282 -0.45 9.07 1.25
N LEU A 283 -0.77 10.37 1.16
CA LEU A 283 -0.45 11.34 2.21
C LEU A 283 -1.17 11.04 3.53
N LEU A 284 -2.44 10.65 3.48
CA LEU A 284 -3.20 10.25 4.66
C LEU A 284 -2.57 9.06 5.41
N ARG A 285 -1.98 8.11 4.68
CA ARG A 285 -1.31 6.95 5.28
C ARG A 285 0.04 7.28 5.89
N GLY A 286 0.62 8.44 5.55
CA GLY A 286 1.96 8.81 5.97
C GLY A 286 3.04 7.97 5.27
N SER A 287 2.86 7.75 3.97
CA SER A 287 3.82 7.00 3.13
C SER A 287 5.16 7.72 3.00
N THR A 288 6.19 7.00 2.54
CA THR A 288 7.55 7.54 2.38
C THR A 288 7.62 8.63 1.30
N GLN A 289 8.67 9.45 1.37
CA GLN A 289 8.90 10.50 0.39
C GLN A 289 9.11 9.93 -1.02
N GLU A 290 9.76 8.77 -1.14
CA GLU A 290 10.00 8.09 -2.41
C GLU A 290 8.68 7.64 -3.06
N GLU A 291 7.77 7.06 -2.28
CA GLU A 291 6.45 6.65 -2.78
C GLU A 291 5.63 7.87 -3.20
N VAL A 292 5.60 8.91 -2.37
CA VAL A 292 4.93 10.18 -2.71
C VAL A 292 5.52 10.79 -3.97
N ALA A 293 6.86 10.83 -4.11
CA ALA A 293 7.54 11.36 -5.29
C ALA A 293 7.18 10.58 -6.57
N ARG A 294 7.17 9.23 -6.50
CA ARG A 294 6.77 8.36 -7.61
C ARG A 294 5.33 8.68 -8.07
N ILE A 295 4.42 8.85 -7.12
CA ILE A 295 3.03 9.16 -7.42
C ILE A 295 2.90 10.57 -8.02
N VAL A 296 3.49 11.58 -7.41
CA VAL A 296 3.45 12.98 -7.91
C VAL A 296 4.00 13.09 -9.32
N GLN A 297 5.09 12.39 -9.64
CA GLN A 297 5.69 12.41 -10.98
C GLN A 297 4.76 11.87 -12.07
N PHE A 298 3.86 10.97 -11.73
CA PHE A 298 2.91 10.38 -12.68
C PHE A 298 1.84 11.38 -13.13
N TYR A 299 1.45 12.33 -12.26
CA TYR A 299 0.44 13.34 -12.55
C TYR A 299 1.03 14.58 -13.25
N ASP A 300 0.23 15.25 -14.09
CA ASP A 300 0.62 16.49 -14.77
C ASP A 300 0.31 17.71 -13.89
N TYR A 301 -0.75 17.66 -13.09
CA TYR A 301 -1.11 18.69 -12.12
C TYR A 301 -1.69 18.06 -10.84
N LEU A 302 -1.62 18.81 -9.76
CA LEU A 302 -2.12 18.40 -8.45
C LEU A 302 -3.34 19.23 -8.05
N GLU A 303 -4.28 18.61 -7.35
CA GLU A 303 -5.52 19.26 -6.93
C GLU A 303 -5.59 19.34 -5.42
N ILE A 304 -6.02 20.51 -4.92
CA ILE A 304 -6.43 20.69 -3.54
C ILE A 304 -7.95 20.87 -3.49
N GLN A 305 -8.56 20.42 -2.40
CA GLN A 305 -10.00 20.51 -2.22
C GLN A 305 -10.35 21.58 -1.18
N PRO A 306 -11.44 22.34 -1.37
CA PRO A 306 -11.99 23.17 -0.31
C PRO A 306 -12.26 22.32 0.95
N LEU A 307 -11.96 22.85 2.13
CA LEU A 307 -12.08 22.09 3.39
C LEU A 307 -13.50 21.52 3.59
N GLY A 308 -14.52 22.25 3.16
CA GLY A 308 -15.91 21.80 3.23
C GLY A 308 -16.20 20.50 2.48
N ASN A 309 -15.49 20.23 1.37
CA ASN A 309 -15.66 18.99 0.60
C ASN A 309 -15.21 17.76 1.39
N ASN A 310 -14.19 17.92 2.23
CA ASN A 310 -13.58 16.85 3.01
C ASN A 310 -14.03 16.85 4.49
N ALA A 311 -14.93 17.74 4.89
CA ALA A 311 -15.42 17.85 6.26
C ALA A 311 -16.12 16.58 6.80
N PHE A 312 -16.58 15.68 5.91
CA PHE A 312 -17.13 14.39 6.30
C PHE A 312 -16.09 13.48 6.97
N MET A 313 -14.81 13.66 6.64
CA MET A 313 -13.70 12.87 7.20
C MET A 313 -13.52 13.11 8.70
N LEU A 314 -13.85 14.31 9.18
CA LEU A 314 -13.84 14.67 10.62
C LEU A 314 -14.87 13.88 11.45
N ARG A 315 -15.82 13.24 10.80
CA ARG A 315 -16.91 12.46 11.42
C ARG A 315 -16.75 10.96 11.16
N SER A 316 -15.64 10.56 10.58
CA SER A 316 -15.38 9.18 10.18
C SER A 316 -14.33 8.57 11.11
N ASP A 317 -14.70 7.54 11.87
CA ASP A 317 -13.78 6.77 12.71
C ASP A 317 -12.74 5.96 11.90
N LYS A 318 -12.84 6.00 10.55
CA LYS A 318 -11.98 5.25 9.64
C LYS A 318 -10.88 6.08 8.99
N GLU A 319 -10.92 7.40 9.16
CA GLU A 319 -9.97 8.30 8.53
C GLU A 319 -9.08 8.93 9.60
N PRO A 320 -7.76 9.05 9.37
CA PRO A 320 -6.82 9.61 10.35
C PRO A 320 -6.87 11.16 10.37
N ILE A 321 -8.08 11.75 10.37
CA ILE A 321 -8.35 13.17 10.36
C ILE A 321 -9.14 13.51 11.62
N GLU A 322 -8.55 14.28 12.51
CA GLU A 322 -9.12 14.65 13.79
C GLU A 322 -9.60 16.12 13.84
N SER A 323 -9.02 16.95 12.99
CA SER A 323 -9.28 18.40 12.99
C SER A 323 -9.28 19.01 11.58
N GLU A 324 -9.87 20.21 11.44
CA GLU A 324 -9.75 20.99 10.20
C GLU A 324 -8.29 21.33 9.87
N GLU A 325 -7.42 21.43 10.87
CA GLU A 325 -6.00 21.69 10.64
C GLU A 325 -5.33 20.54 9.91
N ASP A 326 -5.71 19.28 10.20
CA ASP A 326 -5.22 18.11 9.44
C ASP A 326 -5.60 18.19 7.96
N LEU A 327 -6.82 18.65 7.65
CA LEU A 327 -7.24 18.86 6.26
C LEU A 327 -6.42 19.96 5.58
N LYS A 328 -6.11 21.04 6.30
CA LYS A 328 -5.25 22.13 5.81
C LYS A 328 -3.82 21.65 5.59
N ASP A 329 -3.30 20.81 6.50
CA ASP A 329 -1.94 20.28 6.41
C ASP A 329 -1.76 19.40 5.17
N ILE A 330 -2.75 18.58 4.82
CA ILE A 330 -2.71 17.81 3.58
C ILE A 330 -2.70 18.75 2.36
N ASN A 331 -3.56 19.77 2.35
CA ASN A 331 -3.57 20.75 1.26
C ASN A 331 -2.21 21.47 1.14
N ARG A 332 -1.57 21.86 2.26
CA ARG A 332 -0.23 22.45 2.27
C ARG A 332 0.81 21.51 1.69
N GLN A 333 0.80 20.25 2.12
CA GLN A 333 1.72 19.23 1.58
C GLN A 333 1.55 19.07 0.07
N ILE A 334 0.30 19.05 -0.45
CA ILE A 334 0.06 18.96 -1.89
C ILE A 334 0.61 20.18 -2.63
N VAL A 335 0.46 21.39 -2.08
CA VAL A 335 1.02 22.63 -2.65
C VAL A 335 2.55 22.57 -2.67
N GLU A 336 3.17 22.20 -1.55
CA GLU A 336 4.63 22.06 -1.43
C GLU A 336 5.18 21.04 -2.42
N LEU A 337 4.49 19.91 -2.60
CA LEU A 337 4.84 18.90 -3.62
C LEU A 337 4.70 19.46 -5.03
N GLY A 338 3.65 20.24 -5.30
CA GLY A 338 3.47 20.94 -6.57
C GLY A 338 4.66 21.85 -6.89
N GLU A 339 5.09 22.66 -5.94
CA GLU A 339 6.27 23.53 -6.08
C GLU A 339 7.55 22.71 -6.26
N GLN A 340 7.78 21.70 -5.43
CA GLN A 340 8.99 20.86 -5.46
C GLN A 340 9.14 20.11 -6.79
N PHE A 341 8.06 19.58 -7.35
CA PHE A 341 8.06 18.78 -8.57
C PHE A 341 7.67 19.59 -9.82
N ASN A 342 7.54 20.91 -9.70
CA ASN A 342 7.11 21.81 -10.78
C ASN A 342 5.80 21.34 -11.45
N LYS A 343 4.81 21.00 -10.63
CA LYS A 343 3.45 20.65 -11.06
C LYS A 343 2.52 21.85 -10.87
N LEU A 344 1.48 21.93 -11.72
CA LEU A 344 0.44 22.94 -11.59
C LEU A 344 -0.46 22.61 -10.40
#